data_5b44b1ad9f19782604bc3417b2b9391a
#
_entry.id   5b44b1ad9f19782604bc3417b2b9391a
#
_cell.length_a   1.000
_cell.length_b   1.000
_cell.length_c   1.000
_cell.angle_alpha   90.00
_cell.angle_beta   90.00
_cell.angle_gamma   90.00
#
_symmetry.space_group_name_H-M   'P 1'
#
loop_
_entity.id
_entity.type
_entity.pdbx_description
1 polymer ?
#
loop_
_entity_poly.entity_id
_entity_poly.type
_entity_poly.pdbx_seq_one_letter_code
_entity_poly.pdbx_strand_id
1 'polypeptide(L)'
;MADAMIKAIAITHGYSKDHRPDLKQAVLELMVSQDGGVPLMSKTWDGNASDSQIFQDRAKALLSTFAQSPTPRYLIADSKLYSKDNAAQLKPLGFITRLPDTLTLVSQVIRQALREDTWRALDDTTRYRRLELCHYGMAQRWFVLCSEAATQRAEKSVSTAQKHEFEAIAKPLFHLQARRFENQQSAQAALAALAESWRYHHVASTELIEHKRYAGKGRPSAQTAVQATLWQIRAEVCPDAEAIHRQTQYKGCFVLGTNIVASDLSDEEVIAAYKAQSQVEGGFRFLKDPLFFVSSLFVKKPSRIQGLLMVMTLALLVYSVAQRRLRQA
;
A
#
# COMPACT_ATOMS: atom_id res chain seq x y z
N MET A 1 -26.16 30.03 -27.20
CA MET A 1 -25.29 29.45 -26.17
C MET A 1 -26.08 28.33 -25.53
N ALA A 2 -25.73 27.07 -25.86
CA ALA A 2 -26.46 25.92 -25.33
C ALA A 2 -26.14 25.81 -23.83
N ASP A 3 -27.19 25.90 -23.01
CA ASP A 3 -27.17 25.61 -21.60
C ASP A 3 -26.67 24.16 -21.41
N ALA A 4 -25.38 23.99 -21.11
CA ALA A 4 -24.88 22.71 -20.69
C ALA A 4 -25.49 22.40 -19.32
N MET A 5 -26.65 21.75 -19.32
CA MET A 5 -27.26 21.23 -18.10
C MET A 5 -26.19 20.48 -17.31
N ILE A 6 -25.72 21.08 -16.22
CA ILE A 6 -24.79 20.44 -15.30
C ILE A 6 -25.48 19.17 -14.80
N LYS A 7 -25.04 18.03 -15.29
CA LYS A 7 -25.60 16.74 -14.87
C LYS A 7 -25.44 16.59 -13.36
N ALA A 8 -26.55 16.43 -12.65
CA ALA A 8 -26.51 16.21 -11.21
C ALA A 8 -25.76 14.89 -10.90
N ILE A 9 -24.89 14.94 -9.88
CA ILE A 9 -24.18 13.75 -9.41
C ILE A 9 -25.12 12.73 -8.78
N ALA A 10 -24.76 11.45 -8.84
CA ALA A 10 -25.46 10.38 -8.13
C ALA A 10 -24.83 10.16 -6.74
N ILE A 11 -25.64 10.39 -5.69
CA ILE A 11 -25.26 10.05 -4.32
C ILE A 11 -25.61 8.60 -4.08
N THR A 12 -24.60 7.73 -4.07
CA THR A 12 -24.79 6.28 -4.04
C THR A 12 -23.73 5.59 -3.15
N HIS A 13 -23.90 4.30 -2.91
CA HIS A 13 -22.89 3.50 -2.23
C HIS A 13 -21.68 3.30 -3.14
N GLY A 14 -20.50 3.27 -2.54
CA GLY A 14 -19.24 3.09 -3.24
C GLY A 14 -18.15 2.61 -2.28
N TYR A 15 -16.91 2.53 -2.77
CA TYR A 15 -15.78 2.18 -1.92
C TYR A 15 -15.49 3.32 -0.93
N SER A 16 -15.80 3.07 0.36
CA SER A 16 -15.57 4.05 1.42
C SER A 16 -14.17 3.89 2.00
N LYS A 17 -13.34 4.94 1.92
CA LYS A 17 -12.03 5.00 2.59
C LYS A 17 -12.16 5.11 4.12
N ASP A 18 -13.32 5.54 4.62
CA ASP A 18 -13.62 5.65 6.05
C ASP A 18 -14.29 4.36 6.62
N HIS A 19 -14.22 3.25 5.86
CA HIS A 19 -14.80 1.94 6.22
C HIS A 19 -16.31 1.97 6.54
N ARG A 20 -17.08 2.84 5.88
CA ARG A 20 -18.51 2.97 6.01
C ARG A 20 -19.24 2.62 4.70
N PRO A 21 -19.21 1.34 4.27
CA PRO A 21 -19.88 0.90 3.05
C PRO A 21 -21.42 0.97 3.14
N ASP A 22 -21.94 1.11 4.35
CA ASP A 22 -23.35 1.29 4.67
C ASP A 22 -23.90 2.68 4.31
N LEU A 23 -23.02 3.67 4.09
CA LEU A 23 -23.42 5.04 3.79
C LEU A 23 -23.29 5.36 2.29
N LYS A 24 -24.26 6.15 1.82
CA LYS A 24 -24.16 6.78 0.50
C LYS A 24 -23.13 7.90 0.55
N GLN A 25 -22.35 8.04 -0.52
CA GLN A 25 -21.26 9.00 -0.62
C GLN A 25 -21.28 9.76 -1.95
N ALA A 26 -20.53 10.85 -2.01
CA ALA A 26 -20.05 11.51 -3.21
C ALA A 26 -18.52 11.52 -3.17
N VAL A 27 -17.85 11.52 -4.32
CA VAL A 27 -16.39 11.62 -4.38
C VAL A 27 -16.01 13.06 -4.72
N LEU A 28 -15.14 13.66 -3.91
CA LEU A 28 -14.53 14.96 -4.18
C LEU A 28 -13.12 14.77 -4.70
N GLU A 29 -12.89 15.23 -5.92
CA GLU A 29 -11.57 15.40 -6.49
C GLU A 29 -11.04 16.79 -6.13
N LEU A 30 -9.78 16.87 -5.70
CA LEU A 30 -9.09 18.10 -5.39
C LEU A 30 -7.69 18.08 -5.97
N MET A 31 -7.35 19.09 -6.75
CA MET A 31 -5.99 19.37 -7.20
C MET A 31 -5.51 20.65 -6.54
N VAL A 32 -4.30 20.61 -5.98
CA VAL A 32 -3.69 21.76 -5.34
C VAL A 32 -2.32 22.07 -5.94
N SER A 33 -1.86 23.31 -5.76
CA SER A 33 -0.49 23.70 -6.13
C SER A 33 0.52 23.08 -5.16
N GLN A 34 1.74 22.86 -5.65
CA GLN A 34 2.85 22.38 -4.83
C GLN A 34 3.29 23.42 -3.78
N ASP A 35 3.21 24.70 -4.13
CA ASP A 35 3.61 25.81 -3.28
C ASP A 35 2.44 26.30 -2.39
N GLY A 36 2.25 25.70 -1.27
CA GLY A 36 1.27 26.10 -0.26
C GLY A 36 -0.08 25.39 -0.34
N GLY A 37 -0.24 24.36 -1.19
CA GLY A 37 -1.47 23.55 -1.23
C GLY A 37 -2.71 24.32 -1.67
N VAL A 38 -2.54 25.36 -2.51
CA VAL A 38 -3.64 26.20 -2.99
C VAL A 38 -4.51 25.41 -3.97
N PRO A 39 -5.83 25.29 -3.75
CA PRO A 39 -6.74 24.61 -4.67
C PRO A 39 -6.71 25.24 -6.07
N LEU A 40 -6.37 24.42 -7.08
CA LEU A 40 -6.36 24.81 -8.49
C LEU A 40 -7.62 24.33 -9.20
N MET A 41 -8.10 23.17 -8.81
CA MET A 41 -9.27 22.52 -9.38
C MET A 41 -9.99 21.69 -8.33
N SER A 42 -11.31 21.65 -8.40
CA SER A 42 -12.13 20.67 -7.69
C SER A 42 -13.27 20.21 -8.55
N LYS A 43 -13.68 18.96 -8.39
CA LYS A 43 -14.87 18.40 -9.04
C LYS A 43 -15.50 17.36 -8.13
N THR A 44 -16.84 17.38 -8.11
CA THR A 44 -17.64 16.37 -7.41
C THR A 44 -18.07 15.31 -8.41
N TRP A 45 -17.91 14.05 -8.04
CA TRP A 45 -18.21 12.87 -8.85
C TRP A 45 -19.27 12.02 -8.17
N ASP A 46 -19.86 11.10 -8.93
CA ASP A 46 -20.75 10.08 -8.41
C ASP A 46 -20.10 9.28 -7.28
N GLY A 47 -20.88 8.83 -6.30
CA GLY A 47 -20.34 8.14 -5.13
C GLY A 47 -19.64 6.82 -5.42
N ASN A 48 -19.88 6.21 -6.58
CA ASN A 48 -19.22 4.99 -7.06
C ASN A 48 -18.16 5.25 -8.13
N ALA A 49 -17.80 6.51 -8.40
CA ALA A 49 -16.75 6.82 -9.35
C ALA A 49 -15.40 6.22 -8.91
N SER A 50 -14.70 5.57 -9.84
CA SER A 50 -13.38 4.99 -9.57
C SER A 50 -12.29 6.05 -9.71
N ASP A 51 -11.22 5.92 -8.90
CA ASP A 51 -10.06 6.81 -8.99
C ASP A 51 -9.41 6.78 -10.39
N SER A 52 -9.44 5.64 -11.06
CA SER A 52 -8.89 5.49 -12.43
C SER A 52 -9.70 6.29 -13.46
N GLN A 53 -11.05 6.23 -13.39
CA GLN A 53 -11.91 7.00 -14.29
C GLN A 53 -11.75 8.50 -14.07
N ILE A 54 -11.75 8.94 -12.81
CA ILE A 54 -11.54 10.34 -12.42
C ILE A 54 -10.21 10.83 -13.00
N PHE A 55 -9.15 10.02 -12.86
CA PHE A 55 -7.84 10.37 -13.39
C PHE A 55 -7.82 10.50 -14.91
N GLN A 56 -8.41 9.55 -15.65
CA GLN A 56 -8.43 9.58 -17.11
C GLN A 56 -9.11 10.84 -17.64
N ASP A 57 -10.25 11.21 -17.06
CA ASP A 57 -10.97 12.42 -17.44
C ASP A 57 -10.18 13.69 -17.12
N ARG A 58 -9.49 13.70 -15.97
CA ARG A 58 -8.65 14.81 -15.55
C ARG A 58 -7.38 14.95 -16.41
N ALA A 59 -6.72 13.85 -16.74
CA ALA A 59 -5.51 13.86 -17.55
C ALA A 59 -5.74 14.52 -18.93
N LYS A 60 -6.88 14.22 -19.56
CA LYS A 60 -7.27 14.86 -20.83
C LYS A 60 -7.42 16.39 -20.69
N ALA A 61 -8.06 16.84 -19.62
CA ALA A 61 -8.22 18.28 -19.35
C ALA A 61 -6.88 18.96 -19.06
N LEU A 62 -5.97 18.30 -18.33
CA LEU A 62 -4.65 18.83 -18.01
C LEU A 62 -3.75 18.94 -19.21
N LEU A 63 -3.78 17.99 -20.13
CA LEU A 63 -2.99 18.02 -21.35
C LEU A 63 -3.24 19.30 -22.17
N SER A 64 -4.51 19.69 -22.31
CA SER A 64 -4.88 20.92 -23.02
C SER A 64 -4.40 22.19 -22.29
N THR A 65 -4.45 22.19 -20.94
CA THR A 65 -4.01 23.31 -20.12
C THR A 65 -2.49 23.42 -20.08
N PHE A 66 -1.77 22.30 -19.97
CA PHE A 66 -0.30 22.28 -19.90
C PHE A 66 0.37 22.61 -21.22
N ALA A 67 -0.26 22.26 -22.35
CA ALA A 67 0.25 22.60 -23.67
C ALA A 67 0.40 24.11 -23.91
N GLN A 68 -0.33 24.94 -23.16
CA GLN A 68 -0.27 26.41 -23.23
C GLN A 68 0.68 27.02 -22.19
N SER A 69 1.33 26.22 -21.33
CA SER A 69 2.20 26.70 -20.27
C SER A 69 3.65 26.81 -20.75
N PRO A 70 4.33 27.95 -20.51
CA PRO A 70 5.74 28.12 -20.88
C PRO A 70 6.70 27.36 -19.94
N THR A 71 6.24 26.89 -18.79
CA THR A 71 7.06 26.16 -17.81
C THR A 71 6.71 24.68 -17.78
N PRO A 72 7.70 23.80 -17.57
CA PRO A 72 7.43 22.37 -17.39
C PRO A 72 6.38 22.14 -16.29
N ARG A 73 5.38 21.36 -16.62
CA ARG A 73 4.31 20.97 -15.69
C ARG A 73 4.34 19.48 -15.50
N TYR A 74 4.16 19.04 -14.27
CA TYR A 74 4.06 17.63 -13.92
C TYR A 74 2.99 17.41 -12.86
N LEU A 75 2.44 16.20 -12.87
CA LEU A 75 1.43 15.77 -11.94
C LEU A 75 2.05 14.88 -10.85
N ILE A 76 1.76 15.19 -9.61
CA ILE A 76 2.12 14.33 -8.47
C ILE A 76 0.84 13.65 -7.99
N ALA A 77 0.88 12.34 -7.86
CA ALA A 77 -0.26 11.57 -7.38
C ALA A 77 0.17 10.32 -6.60
N ASP A 78 -0.80 9.67 -5.96
CA ASP A 78 -0.60 8.40 -5.29
C ASP A 78 -0.47 7.22 -6.27
N SER A 79 -0.26 6.02 -5.73
CA SER A 79 -0.04 4.80 -6.52
C SER A 79 -1.18 4.41 -7.45
N LYS A 80 -2.39 4.91 -7.26
CA LYS A 80 -3.54 4.61 -8.12
C LYS A 80 -3.46 5.27 -9.50
N LEU A 81 -2.65 6.33 -9.62
CA LEU A 81 -2.33 6.93 -10.90
C LEU A 81 -1.64 5.92 -11.83
N TYR A 82 -0.74 5.09 -11.29
CA TYR A 82 0.14 4.25 -12.06
C TYR A 82 -0.50 2.89 -12.38
N SER A 83 -1.18 2.82 -13.50
CA SER A 83 -1.77 1.60 -14.03
C SER A 83 -1.55 1.47 -15.53
N LYS A 84 -1.69 0.25 -16.05
CA LYS A 84 -1.59 -0.01 -17.50
C LYS A 84 -2.63 0.80 -18.28
N ASP A 85 -3.83 0.94 -17.74
CA ASP A 85 -4.95 1.64 -18.38
C ASP A 85 -4.72 3.16 -18.45
N ASN A 86 -3.96 3.71 -17.48
CA ASN A 86 -3.62 5.13 -17.45
C ASN A 86 -2.34 5.47 -18.23
N ALA A 87 -1.57 4.47 -18.65
CA ALA A 87 -0.26 4.66 -19.27
C ALA A 87 -0.28 5.55 -20.52
N ALA A 88 -1.32 5.40 -21.35
CA ALA A 88 -1.46 6.20 -22.57
C ALA A 88 -1.64 7.70 -22.27
N GLN A 89 -2.37 8.04 -21.21
CA GLN A 89 -2.61 9.40 -20.74
C GLN A 89 -1.41 9.97 -19.99
N LEU A 90 -0.64 9.11 -19.31
CA LEU A 90 0.58 9.51 -18.59
C LEU A 90 1.74 9.83 -19.53
N LYS A 91 1.84 9.15 -20.68
CA LYS A 91 2.96 9.28 -21.59
C LYS A 91 3.26 10.74 -22.01
N PRO A 92 2.27 11.56 -22.38
CA PRO A 92 2.49 12.97 -22.74
C PRO A 92 2.55 13.90 -21.54
N LEU A 93 2.26 13.43 -20.33
CA LEU A 93 2.33 14.22 -19.08
C LEU A 93 3.61 13.89 -18.32
N GLY A 94 4.30 14.92 -17.82
CA GLY A 94 5.27 14.72 -16.76
C GLY A 94 4.56 14.25 -15.50
N PHE A 95 5.05 13.18 -14.87
CA PHE A 95 4.45 12.68 -13.63
C PHE A 95 5.51 12.28 -12.60
N ILE A 96 5.12 12.34 -11.34
CA ILE A 96 5.81 11.74 -10.19
C ILE A 96 4.76 10.97 -9.39
N THR A 97 4.98 9.68 -9.16
CA THR A 97 4.03 8.86 -8.44
C THR A 97 4.71 7.74 -7.65
N ARG A 98 4.12 7.35 -6.54
CA ARG A 98 4.45 6.08 -5.90
C ARG A 98 3.96 4.95 -6.78
N LEU A 99 4.79 3.94 -6.97
CA LEU A 99 4.39 2.76 -7.72
C LEU A 99 3.64 1.78 -6.80
N PRO A 100 2.58 1.11 -7.32
CA PRO A 100 1.81 0.18 -6.50
C PRO A 100 2.63 -1.06 -6.14
N ASP A 101 2.57 -1.46 -4.88
CA ASP A 101 3.25 -2.66 -4.35
C ASP A 101 2.76 -3.98 -4.98
N THR A 102 1.61 -3.92 -5.69
CA THR A 102 1.05 -5.05 -6.45
C THR A 102 1.80 -5.35 -7.75
N LEU A 103 2.64 -4.44 -8.23
CA LEU A 103 3.49 -4.68 -9.40
C LEU A 103 4.65 -5.59 -9.05
N THR A 104 4.74 -6.75 -9.70
CA THR A 104 5.84 -7.71 -9.52
C THR A 104 7.21 -7.06 -9.71
N LEU A 105 7.34 -6.17 -10.69
CA LEU A 105 8.59 -5.46 -10.96
C LEU A 105 9.01 -4.57 -9.77
N VAL A 106 8.08 -3.94 -9.07
CA VAL A 106 8.37 -3.16 -7.84
C VAL A 106 9.03 -4.04 -6.79
N SER A 107 8.48 -5.23 -6.55
CA SER A 107 9.07 -6.16 -5.59
C SER A 107 10.47 -6.66 -6.01
N GLN A 108 10.71 -6.83 -7.31
CA GLN A 108 12.00 -7.23 -7.84
C GLN A 108 13.06 -6.14 -7.64
N VAL A 109 12.74 -4.88 -7.99
CA VAL A 109 13.69 -3.77 -7.85
C VAL A 109 14.01 -3.45 -6.39
N ILE A 110 13.05 -3.56 -5.47
CA ILE A 110 13.32 -3.41 -4.03
C ILE A 110 14.29 -4.50 -3.55
N ARG A 111 14.03 -5.77 -3.88
CA ARG A 111 14.91 -6.88 -3.49
C ARG A 111 16.31 -6.77 -4.11
N GLN A 112 16.40 -6.29 -5.33
CA GLN A 112 17.66 -6.02 -5.99
C GLN A 112 18.42 -4.90 -5.29
N ALA A 113 17.77 -3.78 -4.99
CA ALA A 113 18.37 -2.66 -4.29
C ALA A 113 18.91 -3.06 -2.91
N LEU A 114 18.16 -3.86 -2.16
CA LEU A 114 18.58 -4.36 -0.85
C LEU A 114 19.77 -5.34 -0.92
N ARG A 115 19.88 -6.13 -2.01
CA ARG A 115 21.02 -7.07 -2.19
C ARG A 115 22.31 -6.38 -2.61
N GLU A 116 22.21 -5.40 -3.53
CA GLU A 116 23.37 -4.71 -4.09
C GLU A 116 23.93 -3.62 -3.17
N ASP A 117 23.17 -3.17 -2.20
CA ASP A 117 23.51 -2.20 -1.14
C ASP A 117 24.22 -0.92 -1.64
N THR A 118 23.90 -0.48 -2.86
CA THR A 118 24.44 0.74 -3.47
C THR A 118 23.47 1.91 -3.28
N TRP A 119 23.50 2.54 -2.11
CA TRP A 119 22.58 3.60 -1.74
C TRP A 119 23.22 4.98 -1.84
N ARG A 120 22.40 5.99 -2.19
CA ARG A 120 22.72 7.40 -2.04
C ARG A 120 21.97 7.94 -0.84
N ALA A 121 22.64 8.68 0.03
CA ALA A 121 21.98 9.41 1.11
C ALA A 121 21.21 10.58 0.51
N LEU A 122 19.95 10.74 0.92
CA LEU A 122 19.16 11.93 0.63
C LEU A 122 19.22 12.90 1.81
N ASP A 123 19.07 12.37 3.01
CA ASP A 123 19.20 13.05 4.30
C ASP A 123 19.64 12.00 5.36
N ASP A 124 19.78 12.43 6.62
CA ASP A 124 20.26 11.55 7.71
C ASP A 124 19.36 10.32 7.95
N THR A 125 18.10 10.38 7.51
CA THR A 125 17.07 9.36 7.78
C THR A 125 16.57 8.63 6.54
N THR A 126 16.96 9.10 5.35
CA THR A 126 16.43 8.61 4.08
C THR A 126 17.56 8.31 3.10
N ARG A 127 17.55 7.15 2.52
CA ARG A 127 18.43 6.76 1.43
C ARG A 127 17.63 6.32 0.20
N TYR A 128 18.20 6.50 -0.98
CA TYR A 128 17.56 6.09 -2.22
C TYR A 128 18.53 5.42 -3.19
N ARG A 129 17.95 4.68 -4.13
CA ARG A 129 18.66 4.13 -5.27
C ARG A 129 17.88 4.42 -6.54
N ARG A 130 18.54 4.97 -7.55
CA ARG A 130 17.98 5.24 -8.87
C ARG A 130 18.16 4.04 -9.79
N LEU A 131 17.11 3.75 -10.58
CA LEU A 131 17.12 2.82 -11.70
C LEU A 131 16.51 3.50 -12.92
N GLU A 132 17.05 3.20 -14.10
CA GLU A 132 16.49 3.63 -15.39
C GLU A 132 15.93 2.41 -16.11
N LEU A 133 14.71 2.50 -16.57
CA LEU A 133 14.04 1.39 -17.24
C LEU A 133 12.91 1.88 -18.15
N CYS A 134 12.47 1.00 -19.05
CA CYS A 134 11.28 1.24 -19.86
C CYS A 134 10.10 0.44 -19.27
N HIS A 135 9.01 1.12 -18.92
CA HIS A 135 7.81 0.46 -18.45
C HIS A 135 6.56 1.13 -19.04
N TYR A 136 5.58 0.34 -19.45
CA TYR A 136 4.40 0.79 -20.20
C TYR A 136 4.74 1.64 -21.45
N GLY A 137 5.85 1.31 -22.12
CA GLY A 137 6.30 2.03 -23.32
C GLY A 137 6.84 3.45 -23.07
N MET A 138 7.25 3.75 -21.85
CA MET A 138 7.84 5.02 -21.42
C MET A 138 9.22 4.77 -20.78
N ALA A 139 10.24 5.55 -21.18
CA ALA A 139 11.47 5.64 -20.43
C ALA A 139 11.19 6.32 -19.08
N GLN A 140 11.67 5.74 -18.01
CA GLN A 140 11.37 6.19 -16.65
C GLN A 140 12.59 6.08 -15.75
N ARG A 141 12.64 6.97 -14.76
CA ARG A 141 13.51 6.86 -13.60
C ARG A 141 12.70 6.34 -12.43
N TRP A 142 13.14 5.25 -11.84
CA TRP A 142 12.55 4.71 -10.61
C TRP A 142 13.51 4.92 -9.45
N PHE A 143 12.96 5.28 -8.31
CA PHE A 143 13.72 5.51 -7.09
C PHE A 143 13.20 4.57 -6.02
N VAL A 144 14.04 3.61 -5.62
CA VAL A 144 13.77 2.82 -4.41
C VAL A 144 14.18 3.68 -3.23
N LEU A 145 13.24 4.05 -2.37
CA LEU A 145 13.47 4.84 -1.18
C LEU A 145 13.27 4.00 0.06
N CYS A 146 14.18 4.10 1.00
CA CYS A 146 14.05 3.55 2.35
C CYS A 146 14.27 4.66 3.36
N SER A 147 13.38 4.77 4.34
CA SER A 147 13.46 5.77 5.40
C SER A 147 13.22 5.17 6.77
N GLU A 148 13.81 5.75 7.81
CA GLU A 148 13.60 5.29 9.18
C GLU A 148 12.12 5.26 9.57
N ALA A 149 11.36 6.30 9.23
CA ALA A 149 9.92 6.37 9.51
C ALA A 149 9.13 5.25 8.80
N ALA A 150 9.53 4.83 7.59
CA ALA A 150 8.92 3.72 6.89
C ALA A 150 9.34 2.38 7.53
N THR A 151 10.60 2.24 7.95
CA THR A 151 11.11 1.07 8.66
C THR A 151 10.39 0.85 9.99
N GLN A 152 10.21 1.90 10.80
CA GLN A 152 9.47 1.82 12.06
C GLN A 152 8.00 1.39 11.87
N ARG A 153 7.34 1.87 10.79
CA ARG A 153 6.00 1.40 10.43
C ARG A 153 5.99 -0.06 9.99
N ALA A 154 7.02 -0.46 9.23
CA ALA A 154 7.21 -1.83 8.79
C ALA A 154 7.42 -2.78 9.98
N GLU A 155 8.24 -2.42 10.97
CA GLU A 155 8.46 -3.18 12.21
C GLU A 155 7.15 -3.46 12.95
N LYS A 156 6.33 -2.43 13.15
CA LYS A 156 5.00 -2.59 13.78
C LYS A 156 4.10 -3.53 12.99
N SER A 157 4.06 -3.35 11.65
CA SER A 157 3.26 -4.20 10.76
C SER A 157 3.73 -5.65 10.75
N VAL A 158 5.05 -5.88 10.73
CA VAL A 158 5.65 -7.23 10.74
C VAL A 158 5.44 -7.90 12.10
N SER A 159 5.63 -7.17 13.21
CA SER A 159 5.36 -7.68 14.56
C SER A 159 3.91 -8.11 14.74
N THR A 160 2.96 -7.34 14.23
CA THR A 160 1.53 -7.72 14.24
C THR A 160 1.28 -8.96 13.41
N ALA A 161 1.83 -9.03 12.19
CA ALA A 161 1.68 -10.18 11.31
C ALA A 161 2.31 -11.46 11.89
N GLN A 162 3.48 -11.34 12.57
CA GLN A 162 4.14 -12.42 13.28
C GLN A 162 3.25 -12.98 14.40
N LYS A 163 2.63 -12.12 15.21
CA LYS A 163 1.70 -12.55 16.28
C LYS A 163 0.51 -13.30 15.71
N HIS A 164 -0.12 -12.78 14.66
CA HIS A 164 -1.24 -13.46 14.01
C HIS A 164 -0.84 -14.81 13.38
N GLU A 165 0.35 -14.90 12.80
CA GLU A 165 0.85 -16.17 12.28
C GLU A 165 1.06 -17.19 13.40
N PHE A 166 1.66 -16.79 14.53
CA PHE A 166 1.85 -17.67 15.68
C PHE A 166 0.52 -18.22 16.22
N GLU A 167 -0.49 -17.37 16.36
CA GLU A 167 -1.84 -17.78 16.76
C GLU A 167 -2.47 -18.75 15.74
N ALA A 168 -2.26 -18.49 14.44
CA ALA A 168 -2.75 -19.37 13.38
C ALA A 168 -2.05 -20.73 13.33
N ILE A 169 -0.77 -20.82 13.71
CA ILE A 169 0.03 -22.05 13.77
C ILE A 169 -0.42 -22.94 14.95
N ALA A 170 -0.79 -22.36 16.07
CA ALA A 170 -1.00 -23.07 17.33
C ALA A 170 -1.97 -24.25 17.21
N LYS A 171 -3.15 -24.05 16.63
CA LYS A 171 -4.18 -25.08 16.50
C LYS A 171 -3.83 -26.19 15.51
N PRO A 172 -3.38 -25.90 14.26
CA PRO A 172 -2.92 -26.94 13.34
C PRO A 172 -1.75 -27.76 13.89
N LEU A 173 -0.78 -27.12 14.55
CA LEU A 173 0.37 -27.79 15.15
C LEU A 173 -0.07 -28.72 16.28
N PHE A 174 -0.98 -28.28 17.16
CA PHE A 174 -1.54 -29.11 18.23
C PHE A 174 -2.20 -30.38 17.67
N HIS A 175 -3.01 -30.27 16.62
CA HIS A 175 -3.64 -31.42 15.99
C HIS A 175 -2.61 -32.34 15.33
N LEU A 176 -1.59 -31.79 14.67
CA LEU A 176 -0.52 -32.57 14.08
C LEU A 176 0.23 -33.37 15.13
N GLN A 177 0.58 -32.74 16.24
CA GLN A 177 1.31 -33.38 17.35
C GLN A 177 0.48 -34.45 18.08
N ALA A 178 -0.85 -34.39 18.05
CA ALA A 178 -1.72 -35.41 18.60
C ALA A 178 -1.87 -36.64 17.68
N ARG A 179 -1.51 -36.49 16.39
CA ARG A 179 -1.68 -37.55 15.38
C ARG A 179 -0.63 -38.64 15.50
N ARG A 180 -1.02 -39.90 15.15
CA ARG A 180 -0.13 -41.04 15.02
C ARG A 180 0.10 -41.36 13.56
N PHE A 181 1.35 -41.58 13.19
CA PHE A 181 1.79 -41.88 11.82
C PHE A 181 2.34 -43.28 11.73
N GLU A 182 2.22 -43.91 10.57
CA GLU A 182 2.72 -45.27 10.33
C GLU A 182 4.24 -45.35 10.29
N ASN A 183 4.91 -44.27 9.92
CA ASN A 183 6.37 -44.18 9.87
C ASN A 183 6.86 -42.76 10.16
N GLN A 184 8.14 -42.61 10.46
CA GLN A 184 8.80 -41.34 10.77
C GLN A 184 8.75 -40.34 9.61
N GLN A 185 8.90 -40.85 8.37
CA GLN A 185 8.91 -40.03 7.17
C GLN A 185 7.55 -39.32 6.95
N SER A 186 6.44 -40.03 7.14
CA SER A 186 5.11 -39.46 7.04
C SER A 186 4.85 -38.38 8.10
N ALA A 187 5.37 -38.58 9.31
CA ALA A 187 5.29 -37.56 10.38
C ALA A 187 6.06 -36.28 10.03
N GLN A 188 7.30 -36.43 9.54
CA GLN A 188 8.16 -35.32 9.12
C GLN A 188 7.57 -34.58 7.91
N ALA A 189 7.07 -35.33 6.90
CA ALA A 189 6.45 -34.73 5.72
C ALA A 189 5.20 -33.91 6.08
N ALA A 190 4.39 -34.39 7.02
CA ALA A 190 3.21 -33.67 7.49
C ALA A 190 3.58 -32.37 8.23
N LEU A 191 4.66 -32.36 9.01
CA LEU A 191 5.19 -31.14 9.64
C LEU A 191 5.76 -30.16 8.62
N ALA A 192 6.54 -30.66 7.65
CA ALA A 192 7.11 -29.84 6.59
C ALA A 192 6.01 -29.16 5.75
N ALA A 193 4.95 -29.91 5.38
CA ALA A 193 3.81 -29.35 4.65
C ALA A 193 3.07 -28.26 5.46
N LEU A 194 2.96 -28.42 6.78
CA LEU A 194 2.38 -27.41 7.64
C LEU A 194 3.27 -26.15 7.69
N ALA A 195 4.58 -26.33 7.79
CA ALA A 195 5.55 -25.24 7.89
C ALA A 195 5.79 -24.48 6.57
N GLU A 196 5.44 -25.04 5.41
CA GLU A 196 5.62 -24.42 4.11
C GLU A 196 4.92 -23.06 3.97
N SER A 197 3.80 -22.87 4.66
CA SER A 197 3.03 -21.64 4.65
C SER A 197 3.56 -20.56 5.58
N TRP A 198 4.51 -20.85 6.46
CA TRP A 198 5.01 -19.94 7.47
C TRP A 198 5.98 -18.92 6.85
N ARG A 199 5.89 -17.69 7.30
CA ARG A 199 6.70 -16.57 6.81
C ARG A 199 7.63 -15.99 7.86
N TYR A 200 7.24 -16.07 9.11
CA TYR A 200 7.93 -15.43 10.25
C TYR A 200 8.37 -16.44 11.31
N HIS A 201 8.06 -17.72 11.12
CA HIS A 201 8.40 -18.78 12.04
C HIS A 201 9.06 -19.95 11.32
N HIS A 202 9.85 -20.72 12.04
CA HIS A 202 10.44 -21.96 11.58
C HIS A 202 10.38 -23.01 12.68
N VAL A 203 10.59 -24.26 12.29
CA VAL A 203 10.70 -25.37 13.23
C VAL A 203 12.11 -25.34 13.81
N ALA A 204 12.24 -25.10 15.12
CA ALA A 204 13.53 -25.03 15.82
C ALA A 204 14.05 -26.44 16.18
N SER A 205 13.14 -27.31 16.66
CA SER A 205 13.49 -28.67 17.02
C SER A 205 12.33 -29.63 16.74
N THR A 206 12.65 -30.89 16.51
CA THR A 206 11.66 -31.97 16.34
C THR A 206 12.06 -33.18 17.16
N GLU A 207 11.09 -33.79 17.82
CA GLU A 207 11.20 -35.04 18.53
C GLU A 207 10.26 -36.06 17.92
N LEU A 208 10.76 -37.25 17.60
CA LEU A 208 9.95 -38.40 17.13
C LEU A 208 9.77 -39.39 18.26
N ILE A 209 8.53 -39.61 18.66
CA ILE A 209 8.15 -40.48 19.76
C ILE A 209 7.57 -41.78 19.19
N GLU A 210 8.18 -42.90 19.53
CA GLU A 210 7.72 -44.24 19.15
C GLU A 210 6.59 -44.70 20.05
N HIS A 211 5.49 -45.17 19.47
CA HIS A 211 4.36 -45.78 20.18
C HIS A 211 4.12 -47.18 19.67
N LYS A 212 4.44 -48.18 20.48
CA LYS A 212 4.20 -49.57 20.18
C LYS A 212 2.77 -49.95 20.48
N ARG A 213 2.07 -50.48 19.48
CA ARG A 213 0.76 -51.09 19.64
C ARG A 213 0.92 -52.58 19.78
N TYR A 214 0.50 -53.13 20.92
CA TYR A 214 0.64 -54.56 21.21
C TYR A 214 -0.64 -55.34 20.84
N ALA A 215 -0.50 -56.62 20.53
CA ALA A 215 -1.63 -57.52 20.29
C ALA A 215 -2.30 -57.87 21.62
N GLY A 216 -3.66 -57.87 21.64
CA GLY A 216 -4.46 -58.25 22.80
C GLY A 216 -4.93 -57.09 23.68
N LYS A 217 -5.81 -57.39 24.65
CA LYS A 217 -6.33 -56.47 25.66
C LYS A 217 -5.56 -56.66 26.98
N GLY A 218 -5.18 -55.58 27.63
CA GLY A 218 -4.51 -55.56 28.92
C GLY A 218 -3.09 -54.99 28.91
N ARG A 219 -2.38 -55.03 30.05
CA ARG A 219 -1.00 -54.52 30.16
C ARG A 219 -0.04 -55.50 29.45
N PRO A 220 0.74 -55.04 28.45
CA PRO A 220 1.67 -55.90 27.72
C PRO A 220 2.76 -56.44 28.65
N SER A 221 3.09 -57.72 28.47
CA SER A 221 4.24 -58.37 29.09
C SER A 221 5.47 -58.29 28.17
N ALA A 222 6.66 -58.69 28.66
CA ALA A 222 7.87 -58.76 27.87
C ALA A 222 7.78 -59.67 26.65
N GLN A 223 6.80 -60.61 26.63
CA GLN A 223 6.58 -61.56 25.56
C GLN A 223 5.43 -61.18 24.60
N THR A 224 4.72 -60.06 24.88
CA THR A 224 3.59 -59.64 24.04
C THR A 224 4.09 -59.11 22.69
N ALA A 225 3.64 -59.73 21.59
CA ALA A 225 4.05 -59.32 20.23
C ALA A 225 3.59 -57.88 19.92
N VAL A 226 4.48 -57.09 19.32
CA VAL A 226 4.19 -55.77 18.80
C VAL A 226 3.40 -55.92 17.50
N GLN A 227 2.19 -55.43 17.45
CA GLN A 227 1.31 -55.48 16.27
C GLN A 227 1.63 -54.37 15.26
N ALA A 228 1.96 -53.17 15.74
CA ALA A 228 2.32 -52.07 14.93
C ALA A 228 3.17 -51.08 15.73
N THR A 229 4.06 -50.39 15.04
CA THR A 229 4.81 -49.27 15.56
C THR A 229 4.27 -48.00 14.92
N LEU A 230 3.82 -47.05 15.75
CA LEU A 230 3.31 -45.74 15.30
C LEU A 230 4.23 -44.64 15.80
N TRP A 231 4.30 -43.60 15.04
CA TRP A 231 5.18 -42.45 15.32
C TRP A 231 4.37 -41.20 15.61
N GLN A 232 4.78 -40.45 16.59
CA GLN A 232 4.25 -39.14 16.92
C GLN A 232 5.37 -38.12 16.78
N ILE A 233 5.08 -36.98 16.18
CA ILE A 233 6.03 -35.87 16.07
C ILE A 233 5.65 -34.78 17.06
N ARG A 234 6.65 -34.29 17.80
CA ARG A 234 6.59 -33.04 18.53
C ARG A 234 7.51 -32.05 17.85
N ALA A 235 7.11 -30.81 17.75
CA ALA A 235 7.89 -29.74 17.14
C ALA A 235 7.82 -28.49 18.01
N GLU A 236 8.96 -27.86 18.14
CA GLU A 236 9.08 -26.53 18.74
C GLU A 236 9.19 -25.51 17.63
N VAL A 237 8.41 -24.42 17.73
CA VAL A 237 8.33 -23.35 16.73
C VAL A 237 8.90 -22.09 17.32
N CYS A 238 9.85 -21.50 16.59
CA CYS A 238 10.49 -20.24 16.96
C CYS A 238 10.34 -19.19 15.86
N PRO A 239 10.45 -17.88 16.22
CA PRO A 239 10.51 -16.81 15.23
C PRO A 239 11.75 -16.96 14.33
N ASP A 240 11.58 -16.74 13.03
CA ASP A 240 12.68 -16.64 12.07
C ASP A 240 13.18 -15.19 12.02
N ALA A 241 14.23 -14.91 12.80
CA ALA A 241 14.81 -13.57 12.92
C ALA A 241 15.29 -13.01 11.56
N GLU A 242 15.87 -13.86 10.69
CA GLU A 242 16.32 -13.43 9.37
C GLU A 242 15.15 -13.12 8.44
N ALA A 243 14.11 -13.95 8.41
CA ALA A 243 12.93 -13.70 7.62
C ALA A 243 12.20 -12.42 8.09
N ILE A 244 12.08 -12.23 9.40
CA ILE A 244 11.53 -11.02 10.00
C ILE A 244 12.34 -9.79 9.59
N HIS A 245 13.66 -9.84 9.70
CA HIS A 245 14.55 -8.74 9.31
C HIS A 245 14.43 -8.43 7.81
N ARG A 246 14.53 -9.43 6.93
CA ARG A 246 14.36 -9.27 5.47
C ARG A 246 13.02 -8.64 5.12
N GLN A 247 11.95 -9.08 5.78
CA GLN A 247 10.60 -8.55 5.50
C GLN A 247 10.42 -7.13 6.01
N THR A 248 11.04 -6.79 7.15
CA THR A 248 11.05 -5.43 7.69
C THR A 248 11.78 -4.48 6.76
N GLN A 249 12.96 -4.85 6.29
CA GLN A 249 13.71 -4.07 5.31
C GLN A 249 12.92 -3.86 4.02
N TYR A 250 12.31 -4.93 3.49
CA TYR A 250 11.49 -4.85 2.28
C TYR A 250 10.31 -3.89 2.44
N LYS A 251 9.55 -4.01 3.53
CA LYS A 251 8.41 -3.13 3.81
C LYS A 251 8.80 -1.71 4.22
N GLY A 252 10.04 -1.50 4.65
CA GLY A 252 10.61 -0.19 4.93
C GLY A 252 10.95 0.61 3.67
N CYS A 253 10.87 -0.01 2.49
CA CYS A 253 11.14 0.62 1.21
C CYS A 253 9.87 0.79 0.37
N PHE A 254 9.89 1.78 -0.50
CA PHE A 254 8.86 2.00 -1.53
C PHE A 254 9.51 2.55 -2.80
N VAL A 255 8.78 2.54 -3.92
CA VAL A 255 9.33 2.98 -5.20
C VAL A 255 8.54 4.19 -5.71
N LEU A 256 9.26 5.24 -6.08
CA LEU A 256 8.73 6.35 -6.88
C LEU A 256 9.10 6.14 -8.34
N GLY A 257 8.19 6.50 -9.24
CA GLY A 257 8.42 6.49 -10.68
C GLY A 257 8.15 7.87 -11.29
N THR A 258 8.97 8.25 -12.27
CA THR A 258 8.79 9.46 -13.08
C THR A 258 9.26 9.23 -14.51
N ASN A 259 8.62 9.90 -15.48
CA ASN A 259 9.07 10.00 -16.86
C ASN A 259 9.78 11.33 -17.16
N ILE A 260 9.95 12.21 -16.17
CA ILE A 260 10.66 13.48 -16.32
C ILE A 260 12.16 13.18 -16.41
N VAL A 261 12.85 13.78 -17.36
CA VAL A 261 14.29 13.59 -17.55
C VAL A 261 15.10 14.31 -16.49
N ALA A 262 16.35 13.87 -16.26
CA ALA A 262 17.18 14.41 -15.18
C ALA A 262 17.65 15.86 -15.42
N SER A 263 17.67 16.30 -16.70
CA SER A 263 17.95 17.70 -17.05
C SER A 263 16.85 18.67 -16.60
N ASP A 264 15.60 18.19 -16.48
CA ASP A 264 14.45 19.04 -16.15
C ASP A 264 14.15 19.03 -14.66
N LEU A 265 14.44 17.92 -13.97
CA LEU A 265 14.24 17.75 -12.55
C LEU A 265 15.25 16.74 -11.99
N SER A 266 16.08 17.16 -11.05
CA SER A 266 17.07 16.27 -10.41
C SER A 266 16.42 15.13 -9.61
N ASP A 267 17.19 14.16 -9.17
CA ASP A 267 16.69 13.04 -8.38
C ASP A 267 16.13 13.52 -7.03
N GLU A 268 16.84 14.46 -6.39
CA GLU A 268 16.48 15.06 -5.11
C GLU A 268 15.21 15.90 -5.23
N GLU A 269 15.07 16.66 -6.33
CA GLU A 269 13.87 17.46 -6.61
C GLU A 269 12.63 16.58 -6.84
N VAL A 270 12.77 15.46 -7.55
CA VAL A 270 11.68 14.49 -7.73
C VAL A 270 11.20 13.93 -6.39
N ILE A 271 12.14 13.55 -5.52
CA ILE A 271 11.82 13.01 -4.21
C ILE A 271 11.21 14.07 -3.29
N ALA A 272 11.77 15.29 -3.29
CA ALA A 272 11.25 16.42 -2.53
C ALA A 272 9.84 16.81 -2.98
N ALA A 273 9.59 16.84 -4.30
CA ALA A 273 8.29 17.12 -4.87
C ALA A 273 7.23 16.09 -4.40
N TYR A 274 7.59 14.80 -4.38
CA TYR A 274 6.70 13.77 -3.86
C TYR A 274 6.44 13.91 -2.35
N LYS A 275 7.48 14.18 -1.54
CA LYS A 275 7.33 14.39 -0.10
C LYS A 275 6.40 15.58 0.21
N ALA A 276 6.40 16.63 -0.63
CA ALA A 276 5.52 17.80 -0.50
C ALA A 276 4.02 17.47 -0.74
N GLN A 277 3.67 16.29 -1.24
CA GLN A 277 2.27 15.85 -1.40
C GLN A 277 1.48 15.84 -0.08
N SER A 278 2.14 15.81 1.07
CA SER A 278 1.49 15.95 2.39
C SER A 278 0.62 17.21 2.53
N GLN A 279 0.85 18.23 1.71
CA GLN A 279 0.01 19.44 1.67
C GLN A 279 -1.40 19.14 1.14
N VAL A 280 -1.54 18.20 0.19
CA VAL A 280 -2.86 17.74 -0.30
C VAL A 280 -3.65 17.06 0.82
N GLU A 281 -2.96 16.22 1.61
CA GLU A 281 -3.56 15.56 2.78
C GLU A 281 -4.03 16.61 3.81
N GLY A 282 -3.26 17.69 3.98
CA GLY A 282 -3.64 18.84 4.80
C GLY A 282 -4.94 19.50 4.33
N GLY A 283 -5.11 19.69 3.01
CA GLY A 283 -6.33 20.20 2.41
C GLY A 283 -7.55 19.30 2.67
N PHE A 284 -7.40 17.99 2.48
CA PHE A 284 -8.48 17.05 2.80
C PHE A 284 -8.78 16.97 4.30
N ARG A 285 -7.77 17.11 5.17
CA ARG A 285 -7.98 17.17 6.62
C ARG A 285 -8.79 18.41 6.99
N PHE A 286 -8.47 19.57 6.44
CA PHE A 286 -9.25 20.80 6.61
C PHE A 286 -10.73 20.59 6.19
N LEU A 287 -10.96 20.01 5.01
CA LEU A 287 -12.33 19.76 4.51
C LEU A 287 -13.09 18.72 5.35
N LYS A 288 -12.39 17.79 6.02
CA LYS A 288 -12.97 16.74 6.89
C LYS A 288 -13.06 17.16 8.35
N ASP A 289 -12.57 18.34 8.72
CA ASP A 289 -12.64 18.83 10.11
C ASP A 289 -14.11 18.95 10.53
N PRO A 290 -14.50 18.40 11.68
CA PRO A 290 -15.87 18.50 12.20
C PRO A 290 -16.41 19.92 12.30
N LEU A 291 -15.54 20.93 12.48
CA LEU A 291 -15.91 22.33 12.49
C LEU A 291 -16.42 22.83 11.13
N PHE A 292 -16.04 22.16 10.03
CA PHE A 292 -16.47 22.50 8.66
C PHE A 292 -17.54 21.55 8.08
N PHE A 293 -17.96 20.52 8.80
CA PHE A 293 -19.10 19.63 8.51
C PHE A 293 -19.08 18.80 7.23
N VAL A 294 -17.93 18.48 6.66
CA VAL A 294 -17.90 17.72 5.41
C VAL A 294 -17.94 16.21 5.61
N SER A 295 -17.76 15.70 6.82
CA SER A 295 -17.77 14.25 7.10
C SER A 295 -19.19 13.65 7.14
N SER A 296 -20.23 14.43 7.43
CA SER A 296 -21.63 13.99 7.37
C SER A 296 -22.52 15.12 6.85
N LEU A 297 -22.95 14.97 5.59
CA LEU A 297 -23.77 15.97 4.92
C LEU A 297 -25.25 15.70 5.25
N PHE A 298 -25.89 16.58 6.00
CA PHE A 298 -27.32 16.54 6.25
C PHE A 298 -28.17 17.00 5.05
N VAL A 299 -27.54 17.30 3.92
CA VAL A 299 -28.17 17.81 2.71
C VAL A 299 -28.50 16.64 1.79
N LYS A 300 -29.79 16.50 1.41
CA LYS A 300 -30.28 15.37 0.61
C LYS A 300 -30.19 15.58 -0.91
N LYS A 301 -30.26 16.84 -1.38
CA LYS A 301 -30.27 17.12 -2.82
C LYS A 301 -28.86 17.16 -3.41
N PRO A 302 -28.57 16.41 -4.50
CA PRO A 302 -27.23 16.37 -5.11
C PRO A 302 -26.66 17.76 -5.46
N SER A 303 -27.51 18.66 -6.02
CA SER A 303 -27.08 20.02 -6.36
C SER A 303 -26.66 20.85 -5.13
N ARG A 304 -27.32 20.65 -3.98
CA ARG A 304 -26.93 21.32 -2.74
C ARG A 304 -25.63 20.78 -2.16
N ILE A 305 -25.39 19.46 -2.32
CA ILE A 305 -24.11 18.83 -1.93
C ILE A 305 -22.98 19.40 -2.79
N GLN A 306 -23.18 19.49 -4.11
CA GLN A 306 -22.20 20.10 -5.01
C GLN A 306 -21.91 21.56 -4.63
N GLY A 307 -22.96 22.36 -4.37
CA GLY A 307 -22.83 23.75 -3.94
C GLY A 307 -22.06 23.89 -2.62
N LEU A 308 -22.35 23.03 -1.64
CA LEU A 308 -21.66 23.02 -0.35
C LEU A 308 -20.17 22.68 -0.54
N LEU A 309 -19.84 21.63 -1.28
CA LEU A 309 -18.46 21.24 -1.54
C LEU A 309 -17.69 22.32 -2.31
N MET A 310 -18.34 23.04 -3.22
CA MET A 310 -17.77 24.20 -3.90
C MET A 310 -17.44 25.32 -2.91
N VAL A 311 -18.37 25.70 -2.04
CA VAL A 311 -18.15 26.75 -1.01
C VAL A 311 -16.98 26.37 -0.10
N MET A 312 -16.91 25.10 0.30
CA MET A 312 -15.82 24.60 1.15
C MET A 312 -14.47 24.63 0.43
N THR A 313 -14.45 24.31 -0.87
CA THR A 313 -13.22 24.43 -1.67
C THR A 313 -12.77 25.91 -1.79
N LEU A 314 -13.70 26.84 -1.93
CA LEU A 314 -13.41 28.27 -1.91
C LEU A 314 -12.89 28.73 -0.53
N ALA A 315 -13.44 28.23 0.56
CA ALA A 315 -12.91 28.51 1.90
C ALA A 315 -11.48 27.99 2.06
N LEU A 316 -11.19 26.77 1.58
CA LEU A 316 -9.86 26.20 1.56
C LEU A 316 -8.91 27.06 0.69
N LEU A 317 -9.36 27.56 -0.45
CA LEU A 317 -8.58 28.45 -1.31
C LEU A 317 -8.16 29.71 -0.56
N VAL A 318 -9.11 30.40 0.08
CA VAL A 318 -8.83 31.63 0.85
C VAL A 318 -7.84 31.33 1.99
N TYR A 319 -8.09 30.26 2.73
CA TYR A 319 -7.23 29.85 3.84
C TYR A 319 -5.79 29.53 3.37
N SER A 320 -5.66 28.74 2.29
CA SER A 320 -4.35 28.34 1.76
C SER A 320 -3.55 29.54 1.22
N VAL A 321 -4.21 30.48 0.54
CA VAL A 321 -3.58 31.72 0.05
C VAL A 321 -3.14 32.60 1.22
N ALA A 322 -3.96 32.76 2.25
CA ALA A 322 -3.60 33.52 3.44
C ALA A 322 -2.41 32.87 4.16
N GLN A 323 -2.44 31.57 4.37
CA GLN A 323 -1.34 30.84 4.99
C GLN A 323 -0.02 30.93 4.18
N ARG A 324 -0.12 30.84 2.83
CA ARG A 324 1.04 31.03 1.95
C ARG A 324 1.65 32.41 2.11
N ARG A 325 0.84 33.49 2.11
CA ARG A 325 1.31 34.85 2.31
C ARG A 325 1.98 35.03 3.66
N LEU A 326 1.41 34.48 4.74
CA LEU A 326 2.00 34.54 6.08
C LEU A 326 3.36 33.82 6.19
N ARG A 327 3.59 32.80 5.37
CA ARG A 327 4.89 32.09 5.35
C ARG A 327 5.95 32.81 4.51
N GLN A 328 5.53 33.71 3.62
CA GLN A 328 6.42 34.49 2.76
C GLN A 328 6.79 35.85 3.38
N ALA A 329 6.04 36.31 4.39
CA ALA A 329 6.31 37.49 5.19
C ALA A 329 7.24 37.19 6.36
#